data_9c44379f4c63f131aea1c6336dac1dc6
#
_entry.id   9c44379f4c63f131aea1c6336dac1dc6
#
_cell.length_a   1.000
_cell.length_b   1.000
_cell.length_c   1.000
_cell.angle_alpha   90.00
_cell.angle_beta   90.00
_cell.angle_gamma   90.00
#
_symmetry.space_group_name_H-M   'P 1'
#
loop_
_entity.id
_entity.type
_entity.pdbx_description
1 polymer ?
#
loop_
_entity_poly.entity_id
_entity_poly.type
_entity_poly.pdbx_seq_one_letter_code
_entity_poly.pdbx_strand_id
1 'polypeptide(L)'
;MHRSNPDVPGRRNFLRNSALLGIAATFSGTGLLSSRDAWSQTSAAKSLDGVKALFFDVFGTLVDWRTGVARESAAILKPLGYSIDWIAFADAWRAEYEPGMEEVRSGAVPFSKLDVIHRRMLERIRPRFGLEKLDEPVLQALNLTWHRLDAWKGVPAGLYRLRRRFLLAPCSNGNISLMVDLARRNDIRWDAILGAEVAGDYKPKPRVYLAAAEAFSLAPEQCMMVAAHSGDLKAAASVGLHTAHVVSADEFGRNTGETSPKVPVDFAVRSLDELADAYAI
;
A
#
# COMPACT_ATOMS: atom_id res chain seq x y z
N MET A 1 -42.91 -47.46 -13.75
CA MET A 1 -44.07 -46.75 -14.29
C MET A 1 -43.60 -45.34 -14.59
N HIS A 2 -43.34 -45.12 -15.79
CA HIS A 2 -44.03 -44.36 -16.83
C HIS A 2 -43.90 -42.85 -16.65
N ARG A 3 -43.00 -42.26 -17.45
CA ARG A 3 -43.26 -41.39 -18.63
C ARG A 3 -43.57 -39.95 -18.22
N SER A 4 -43.18 -38.88 -18.87
CA SER A 4 -42.48 -38.59 -20.14
C SER A 4 -42.22 -37.09 -20.20
N ASN A 5 -41.07 -36.72 -20.82
CA ASN A 5 -40.89 -35.42 -21.48
C ASN A 5 -41.79 -35.32 -22.72
N PRO A 6 -42.17 -34.22 -23.27
CA PRO A 6 -41.41 -33.32 -24.15
C PRO A 6 -41.89 -31.84 -24.08
N ASP A 7 -41.45 -30.79 -24.75
CA ASP A 7 -40.79 -30.56 -26.02
C ASP A 7 -40.36 -29.09 -26.15
N VAL A 8 -39.35 -28.86 -26.95
CA VAL A 8 -38.96 -27.56 -27.52
C VAL A 8 -39.64 -27.45 -28.90
N PRO A 9 -40.08 -26.28 -29.35
CA PRO A 9 -39.53 -25.66 -30.56
C PRO A 9 -39.49 -24.10 -30.46
N GLY A 10 -38.74 -23.33 -31.22
CA GLY A 10 -38.12 -23.46 -32.50
C GLY A 10 -37.99 -22.05 -33.12
N ARG A 11 -36.86 -21.81 -33.75
CA ARG A 11 -36.52 -20.61 -34.52
C ARG A 11 -37.58 -20.13 -35.50
N ARG A 12 -37.60 -18.79 -35.82
CA ARG A 12 -37.68 -18.29 -37.19
C ARG A 12 -37.46 -16.78 -37.30
N ASN A 13 -36.48 -16.48 -38.17
CA ASN A 13 -36.12 -15.25 -38.87
C ASN A 13 -37.29 -14.41 -39.39
N PHE A 14 -37.10 -13.08 -39.42
CA PHE A 14 -37.59 -12.29 -40.55
C PHE A 14 -36.59 -11.20 -40.94
N LEU A 15 -36.16 -11.26 -42.16
CA LEU A 15 -35.36 -10.30 -42.90
C LEU A 15 -36.26 -9.35 -43.71
N ARG A 16 -35.67 -8.20 -44.12
CA ARG A 16 -36.01 -7.28 -45.22
C ARG A 16 -36.78 -6.02 -44.82
N ASN A 17 -36.51 -4.80 -45.28
CA ASN A 17 -35.80 -4.29 -46.46
C ASN A 17 -35.42 -2.81 -46.25
N SER A 18 -34.22 -2.41 -46.66
CA SER A 18 -33.81 -1.34 -47.56
C SER A 18 -34.54 -0.01 -47.66
N ALA A 19 -33.83 1.09 -47.49
CA ALA A 19 -33.67 2.13 -48.53
C ALA A 19 -32.54 3.10 -48.17
N LEU A 20 -31.72 3.35 -49.15
CA LEU A 20 -30.59 4.28 -49.23
C LEU A 20 -31.07 5.75 -49.26
N LEU A 21 -30.32 6.64 -48.62
CA LEU A 21 -29.99 7.95 -49.21
C LEU A 21 -28.69 8.46 -48.55
N GLY A 22 -27.65 8.66 -49.33
CA GLY A 22 -26.36 9.14 -48.92
C GLY A 22 -26.31 10.64 -48.79
N ILE A 23 -25.47 11.13 -47.89
CA ILE A 23 -24.77 12.40 -48.03
C ILE A 23 -23.32 12.16 -47.54
N ALA A 24 -22.36 12.36 -48.45
CA ALA A 24 -20.96 12.37 -48.15
C ALA A 24 -20.59 13.68 -47.44
N ALA A 25 -19.93 13.56 -46.30
CA ALA A 25 -19.10 14.62 -45.76
C ALA A 25 -17.78 14.02 -45.26
N THR A 26 -16.74 14.25 -46.04
CA THR A 26 -15.36 13.99 -45.73
C THR A 26 -14.93 14.86 -44.53
N PHE A 27 -14.53 14.23 -43.44
CA PHE A 27 -13.61 14.87 -42.48
C PHE A 27 -12.49 13.89 -42.15
N SER A 28 -11.36 14.11 -42.79
CA SER A 28 -10.07 13.56 -42.41
C SER A 28 -9.63 14.23 -41.13
N GLY A 29 -9.35 13.43 -40.10
CA GLY A 29 -8.82 13.92 -38.84
C GLY A 29 -8.66 12.79 -37.84
N THR A 30 -7.84 11.78 -38.15
CA THR A 30 -7.38 10.80 -37.17
C THR A 30 -6.38 11.44 -36.22
N GLY A 31 -6.89 12.13 -35.21
CA GLY A 31 -6.11 12.48 -34.03
C GLY A 31 -6.04 11.26 -33.14
N LEU A 32 -4.92 10.55 -33.17
CA LEU A 32 -4.54 9.63 -32.10
C LEU A 32 -4.36 10.46 -30.82
N LEU A 33 -5.41 10.56 -30.02
CA LEU A 33 -5.31 11.04 -28.64
C LEU A 33 -4.44 10.03 -27.90
N SER A 34 -3.22 10.42 -27.62
CA SER A 34 -2.28 9.63 -26.84
C SER A 34 -2.85 9.44 -25.45
N SER A 35 -2.70 8.27 -24.90
CA SER A 35 -3.11 7.91 -23.53
C SER A 35 -2.45 8.77 -22.42
N ARG A 36 -1.65 9.76 -22.78
CA ARG A 36 -1.07 10.78 -21.89
C ARG A 36 -2.06 11.86 -21.48
N ASP A 37 -3.10 12.11 -22.28
CA ASP A 37 -4.03 13.23 -22.04
C ASP A 37 -5.19 12.89 -21.09
N ALA A 38 -5.44 11.59 -20.83
CA ALA A 38 -6.48 11.16 -19.90
C ALA A 38 -6.15 11.45 -18.42
N TRP A 39 -4.88 11.62 -18.08
CA TRP A 39 -4.43 11.94 -16.71
C TRP A 39 -4.39 13.44 -16.41
N SER A 40 -4.40 14.27 -17.44
CA SER A 40 -4.28 15.73 -17.30
C SER A 40 -5.58 16.44 -16.92
N GLN A 41 -6.73 15.75 -16.89
CA GLN A 41 -8.02 16.39 -16.65
C GLN A 41 -8.59 16.21 -15.23
N THR A 42 -7.86 15.55 -14.30
CA THR A 42 -8.39 15.31 -12.95
C THR A 42 -7.73 16.11 -11.84
N SER A 43 -6.82 17.01 -12.11
CA SER A 43 -6.16 17.79 -11.07
C SER A 43 -6.41 19.29 -11.14
N ALA A 44 -7.65 19.73 -11.32
CA ALA A 44 -8.06 21.00 -10.72
C ALA A 44 -8.16 20.72 -9.22
N ALA A 45 -7.06 20.94 -8.50
CA ALA A 45 -6.87 20.62 -7.10
C ALA A 45 -8.03 21.15 -6.27
N LYS A 46 -8.88 20.26 -5.79
CA LYS A 46 -9.77 20.51 -4.67
C LYS A 46 -8.86 20.59 -3.46
N SER A 47 -8.35 21.79 -3.12
CA SER A 47 -7.63 22.00 -1.88
C SER A 47 -8.58 21.63 -0.74
N LEU A 48 -8.23 20.58 0.02
CA LEU A 48 -8.98 20.25 1.22
C LEU A 48 -8.42 21.10 2.37
N ASP A 49 -8.82 22.37 2.43
CA ASP A 49 -8.28 23.37 3.36
C ASP A 49 -8.47 22.99 4.84
N GLY A 50 -9.40 22.09 5.14
CA GLY A 50 -9.64 21.56 6.48
C GLY A 50 -8.62 20.53 6.97
N VAL A 51 -7.81 19.93 6.08
CA VAL A 51 -6.82 18.92 6.46
C VAL A 51 -5.66 19.56 7.23
N LYS A 52 -5.33 18.96 8.37
CA LYS A 52 -4.27 19.41 9.29
C LYS A 52 -3.16 18.38 9.49
N ALA A 53 -3.49 17.09 9.33
CA ALA A 53 -2.54 16.00 9.49
C ALA A 53 -2.59 15.03 8.32
N LEU A 54 -1.41 14.52 7.93
CA LEU A 54 -1.26 13.44 6.97
C LEU A 54 -0.71 12.22 7.68
N PHE A 55 -1.42 11.12 7.54
CA PHE A 55 -1.03 9.80 8.04
C PHE A 55 -0.53 8.94 6.90
N PHE A 56 0.59 8.28 7.09
CA PHE A 56 1.25 7.54 6.02
C PHE A 56 1.25 6.04 6.30
N ASP A 57 0.80 5.25 5.34
CA ASP A 57 1.26 3.88 5.23
C ASP A 57 2.76 3.88 4.91
N VAL A 58 3.46 2.83 5.32
CA VAL A 58 4.94 2.82 5.24
C VAL A 58 5.46 1.75 4.31
N PHE A 59 5.14 0.47 4.57
CA PHE A 59 5.68 -0.63 3.77
C PHE A 59 5.07 -0.63 2.36
N GLY A 60 5.92 -0.51 1.35
CA GLY A 60 5.49 -0.39 -0.05
C GLY A 60 5.08 1.03 -0.46
N THR A 61 4.54 1.83 0.45
CA THR A 61 4.16 3.23 0.19
C THR A 61 5.38 4.16 0.26
N LEU A 62 6.14 4.10 1.34
CA LEU A 62 7.30 4.98 1.58
C LEU A 62 8.63 4.26 1.42
N VAL A 63 8.69 2.95 1.71
CA VAL A 63 9.93 2.17 1.73
C VAL A 63 9.84 0.94 0.85
N ASP A 64 10.97 0.59 0.19
CA ASP A 64 11.15 -0.64 -0.55
C ASP A 64 11.47 -1.80 0.43
N TRP A 65 10.40 -2.47 0.86
CA TRP A 65 10.55 -3.60 1.77
C TRP A 65 11.18 -4.81 1.08
N ARG A 66 10.84 -5.06 -0.19
CA ARG A 66 11.18 -6.30 -0.91
C ARG A 66 12.69 -6.41 -1.15
N THR A 67 13.28 -5.41 -1.80
CA THR A 67 14.71 -5.41 -2.07
C THR A 67 15.52 -5.12 -0.80
N GLY A 68 14.97 -4.34 0.12
CA GLY A 68 15.56 -4.05 1.43
C GLY A 68 15.74 -5.30 2.28
N VAL A 69 14.69 -6.10 2.49
CA VAL A 69 14.75 -7.38 3.22
C VAL A 69 15.70 -8.35 2.53
N ALA A 70 15.64 -8.46 1.20
CA ALA A 70 16.52 -9.33 0.43
C ALA A 70 18.00 -8.95 0.61
N ARG A 71 18.33 -7.67 0.49
CA ARG A 71 19.69 -7.12 0.67
C ARG A 71 20.22 -7.37 2.07
N GLU A 72 19.47 -7.00 3.08
CA GLU A 72 19.88 -7.12 4.48
C GLU A 72 20.04 -8.59 4.91
N SER A 73 19.11 -9.46 4.48
CA SER A 73 19.22 -10.89 4.74
C SER A 73 20.45 -11.51 4.06
N ALA A 74 20.74 -11.11 2.83
CA ALA A 74 21.95 -11.52 2.12
C ALA A 74 23.24 -11.07 2.85
N ALA A 75 23.26 -9.84 3.37
CA ALA A 75 24.40 -9.32 4.11
C ALA A 75 24.69 -10.11 5.40
N ILE A 76 23.64 -10.64 6.06
CA ILE A 76 23.77 -11.46 7.28
C ILE A 76 24.16 -12.90 6.94
N LEU A 77 23.52 -13.51 5.94
CA LEU A 77 23.58 -14.95 5.74
C LEU A 77 24.70 -15.40 4.79
N LYS A 78 25.09 -14.59 3.80
CA LYS A 78 26.22 -14.93 2.90
C LYS A 78 27.54 -15.21 3.64
N PRO A 79 27.96 -14.41 4.63
CA PRO A 79 29.17 -14.69 5.40
C PRO A 79 29.10 -16.01 6.18
N LEU A 80 27.90 -16.52 6.45
CA LEU A 80 27.65 -17.81 7.13
C LEU A 80 27.59 -18.99 6.15
N GLY A 81 27.85 -18.75 4.86
CA GLY A 81 27.87 -19.78 3.82
C GLY A 81 26.52 -20.09 3.16
N TYR A 82 25.46 -19.32 3.47
CA TYR A 82 24.16 -19.53 2.83
C TYR A 82 24.10 -18.83 1.45
N SER A 83 23.51 -19.54 0.50
CA SER A 83 23.24 -19.04 -0.86
C SER A 83 21.82 -19.44 -1.26
N ILE A 84 20.89 -18.52 -1.11
CA ILE A 84 19.47 -18.72 -1.40
C ILE A 84 18.99 -17.63 -2.36
N ASP A 85 17.80 -17.80 -2.93
CA ASP A 85 17.12 -16.71 -3.63
C ASP A 85 16.59 -15.70 -2.59
N TRP A 86 17.30 -14.59 -2.47
CA TRP A 86 17.01 -13.54 -1.46
C TRP A 86 15.68 -12.84 -1.70
N ILE A 87 15.29 -12.69 -2.97
CA ILE A 87 14.00 -12.11 -3.33
C ILE A 87 12.88 -13.09 -3.00
N ALA A 88 13.03 -14.36 -3.36
CA ALA A 88 12.05 -15.38 -2.99
C ALA A 88 11.92 -15.54 -1.46
N PHE A 89 13.03 -15.33 -0.71
CA PHE A 89 13.01 -15.32 0.75
C PHE A 89 12.20 -14.12 1.29
N ALA A 90 12.44 -12.92 0.78
CA ALA A 90 11.68 -11.73 1.17
C ALA A 90 10.19 -11.86 0.83
N ASP A 91 9.87 -12.36 -0.37
CA ASP A 91 8.50 -12.61 -0.81
C ASP A 91 7.79 -13.65 0.06
N ALA A 92 8.47 -14.75 0.39
CA ALA A 92 7.93 -15.78 1.27
C ALA A 92 7.66 -15.24 2.69
N TRP A 93 8.57 -14.40 3.21
CA TRP A 93 8.38 -13.75 4.52
C TRP A 93 7.17 -12.80 4.49
N ARG A 94 7.07 -11.99 3.44
CA ARG A 94 5.92 -11.08 3.26
C ARG A 94 4.60 -11.81 3.08
N ALA A 95 4.60 -12.98 2.45
CA ALA A 95 3.39 -13.78 2.26
C ALA A 95 2.74 -14.23 3.59
N GLU A 96 3.53 -14.38 4.67
CA GLU A 96 3.03 -14.69 6.01
C GLU A 96 2.43 -13.47 6.74
N TYR A 97 2.50 -12.26 6.14
CA TYR A 97 2.11 -11.01 6.80
C TYR A 97 0.61 -10.96 7.09
N GLU A 98 -0.23 -11.18 6.08
CA GLU A 98 -1.69 -11.15 6.28
C GLU A 98 -2.18 -12.24 7.23
N PRO A 99 -1.73 -13.51 7.12
CA PRO A 99 -2.05 -14.53 8.12
C PRO A 99 -1.64 -14.14 9.55
N GLY A 100 -0.42 -13.59 9.72
CA GLY A 100 0.07 -13.17 11.03
C GLY A 100 -0.73 -12.00 11.64
N MET A 101 -1.15 -11.04 10.82
CA MET A 101 -2.03 -9.95 11.26
C MET A 101 -3.43 -10.47 11.62
N GLU A 102 -3.95 -11.42 10.85
CA GLU A 102 -5.29 -11.96 11.09
C GLU A 102 -5.39 -12.73 12.40
N GLU A 103 -4.33 -13.39 12.86
CA GLU A 103 -4.30 -14.03 14.18
C GLU A 103 -4.62 -13.01 15.30
N VAL A 104 -4.15 -11.75 15.16
CA VAL A 104 -4.45 -10.68 16.12
C VAL A 104 -5.82 -10.07 15.86
N ARG A 105 -6.13 -9.72 14.59
CA ARG A 105 -7.41 -9.08 14.23
C ARG A 105 -8.64 -9.93 14.55
N SER A 106 -8.51 -11.24 14.46
CA SER A 106 -9.57 -12.19 14.87
C SER A 106 -9.67 -12.39 16.37
N GLY A 107 -8.68 -11.92 17.15
CA GLY A 107 -8.59 -12.17 18.59
C GLY A 107 -8.09 -13.58 18.96
N ALA A 108 -7.58 -14.37 17.98
CA ALA A 108 -7.00 -15.67 18.23
C ALA A 108 -5.74 -15.58 19.13
N VAL A 109 -5.00 -14.47 19.00
CA VAL A 109 -3.89 -14.12 19.89
C VAL A 109 -4.02 -12.66 20.35
N PRO A 110 -3.51 -12.32 21.52
CA PRO A 110 -3.49 -10.93 21.97
C PRO A 110 -2.60 -10.08 21.07
N PHE A 111 -2.84 -8.75 21.07
CA PHE A 111 -1.99 -7.82 20.35
C PHE A 111 -0.51 -8.05 20.70
N SER A 112 0.30 -8.14 19.67
CA SER A 112 1.76 -8.25 19.75
C SER A 112 2.36 -7.25 18.78
N LYS A 113 3.54 -6.72 19.08
CA LYS A 113 4.28 -5.85 18.15
C LYS A 113 4.61 -6.57 16.86
N LEU A 114 4.70 -5.84 15.75
CA LEU A 114 5.02 -6.43 14.46
C LEU A 114 6.34 -7.22 14.47
N ASP A 115 7.35 -6.78 15.21
CA ASP A 115 8.59 -7.52 15.36
C ASP A 115 8.40 -8.95 15.90
N VAL A 116 7.46 -9.13 16.82
CA VAL A 116 7.10 -10.46 17.35
C VAL A 116 6.43 -11.30 16.27
N ILE A 117 5.58 -10.68 15.46
CA ILE A 117 4.90 -11.35 14.36
C ILE A 117 5.89 -11.67 13.24
N HIS A 118 6.76 -10.73 12.85
CA HIS A 118 7.83 -10.96 11.88
C HIS A 118 8.72 -12.15 12.30
N ARG A 119 9.04 -12.25 13.60
CA ARG A 119 9.80 -13.39 14.09
C ARG A 119 9.03 -14.71 13.94
N ARG A 120 7.74 -14.76 14.28
CA ARG A 120 6.89 -15.95 14.06
C ARG A 120 6.81 -16.33 12.58
N MET A 121 6.67 -15.33 11.71
CA MET A 121 6.67 -15.53 10.26
C MET A 121 8.01 -16.13 9.79
N LEU A 122 9.15 -15.59 10.29
CA LEU A 122 10.48 -16.13 9.99
C LEU A 122 10.61 -17.60 10.40
N GLU A 123 10.12 -17.97 11.59
CA GLU A 123 10.12 -19.38 12.04
C GLU A 123 9.32 -20.30 11.09
N ARG A 124 8.22 -19.82 10.51
CA ARG A 124 7.42 -20.60 9.56
C ARG A 124 8.12 -20.83 8.23
N ILE A 125 8.86 -19.84 7.74
CA ILE A 125 9.47 -19.90 6.40
C ILE A 125 10.89 -20.49 6.40
N ARG A 126 11.64 -20.41 7.51
CA ARG A 126 13.06 -20.80 7.54
C ARG A 126 13.35 -22.23 7.10
N PRO A 127 12.49 -23.27 7.35
CA PRO A 127 12.74 -24.61 6.85
C PRO A 127 12.74 -24.69 5.32
N ARG A 128 11.93 -23.88 4.65
CA ARG A 128 11.86 -23.81 3.19
C ARG A 128 13.18 -23.35 2.56
N PHE A 129 14.01 -22.64 3.31
CA PHE A 129 15.28 -22.06 2.84
C PHE A 129 16.51 -22.73 3.48
N GLY A 130 16.34 -23.84 4.22
CA GLY A 130 17.43 -24.55 4.86
C GLY A 130 18.07 -23.78 6.02
N LEU A 131 17.29 -22.94 6.72
CA LEU A 131 17.76 -22.03 7.76
C LEU A 131 17.47 -22.53 9.19
N GLU A 132 17.17 -23.81 9.38
CA GLU A 132 16.78 -24.38 10.68
C GLU A 132 17.92 -24.37 11.71
N LYS A 133 19.16 -24.37 11.23
CA LYS A 133 20.37 -24.43 12.09
C LYS A 133 20.86 -23.06 12.55
N LEU A 134 20.18 -21.96 12.16
CA LEU A 134 20.55 -20.61 12.60
C LEU A 134 20.36 -20.48 14.12
N ASP A 135 21.34 -19.89 14.77
CA ASP A 135 21.27 -19.56 16.19
C ASP A 135 20.42 -18.31 16.45
N GLU A 136 20.07 -18.09 17.71
CA GLU A 136 19.20 -17.00 18.11
C GLU A 136 19.75 -15.60 17.79
N PRO A 137 21.07 -15.30 17.96
CA PRO A 137 21.60 -13.99 17.56
C PRO A 137 21.42 -13.70 16.07
N VAL A 138 21.59 -14.70 15.19
CA VAL A 138 21.39 -14.52 13.74
C VAL A 138 19.91 -14.34 13.42
N LEU A 139 19.03 -15.08 14.07
CA LEU A 139 17.59 -14.93 13.89
C LEU A 139 17.09 -13.56 14.34
N GLN A 140 17.62 -13.02 15.44
CA GLN A 140 17.34 -11.65 15.86
C GLN A 140 17.85 -10.62 14.87
N ALA A 141 19.08 -10.79 14.35
CA ALA A 141 19.64 -9.91 13.34
C ALA A 141 18.82 -9.92 12.04
N LEU A 142 18.34 -11.11 11.61
CA LEU A 142 17.42 -11.24 10.48
C LEU A 142 16.10 -10.52 10.75
N ASN A 143 15.49 -10.71 11.93
CA ASN A 143 14.23 -10.06 12.27
C ASN A 143 14.31 -8.54 12.15
N LEU A 144 15.44 -7.96 12.50
CA LEU A 144 15.70 -6.53 12.40
C LEU A 144 16.02 -6.04 10.96
N THR A 145 15.98 -6.91 9.94
CA THR A 145 16.12 -6.44 8.53
C THR A 145 15.01 -5.47 8.15
N TRP A 146 13.81 -5.67 8.68
CA TRP A 146 12.65 -4.79 8.49
C TRP A 146 12.86 -3.36 9.02
N HIS A 147 13.81 -3.16 9.94
CA HIS A 147 14.21 -1.86 10.47
C HIS A 147 15.21 -1.11 9.56
N ARG A 148 15.72 -1.75 8.49
CA ARG A 148 16.81 -1.23 7.65
C ARG A 148 16.41 -1.08 6.18
N LEU A 149 15.13 -0.75 5.95
CA LEU A 149 14.60 -0.54 4.60
C LEU A 149 14.92 0.88 4.13
N ASP A 150 15.23 1.02 2.85
CA ASP A 150 15.43 2.33 2.23
C ASP A 150 14.11 2.90 1.73
N ALA A 151 13.95 4.21 1.86
CA ALA A 151 12.81 4.91 1.28
C ALA A 151 12.90 4.92 -0.26
N TRP A 152 11.75 4.91 -0.90
CA TRP A 152 11.67 5.18 -2.34
C TRP A 152 12.28 6.55 -2.66
N LYS A 153 12.85 6.64 -3.86
CA LYS A 153 13.44 7.90 -4.34
C LYS A 153 12.41 9.02 -4.29
N GLY A 154 12.78 10.16 -3.70
CA GLY A 154 11.94 11.35 -3.58
C GLY A 154 11.05 11.38 -2.32
N VAL A 155 10.86 10.26 -1.61
CA VAL A 155 10.01 10.22 -0.40
C VAL A 155 10.50 11.20 0.68
N PRO A 156 11.78 11.22 1.09
CA PRO A 156 12.22 12.16 2.13
C PRO A 156 12.01 13.63 1.73
N ALA A 157 12.27 13.97 0.46
CA ALA A 157 12.07 15.33 -0.06
C ALA A 157 10.58 15.74 -0.05
N GLY A 158 9.69 14.86 -0.52
CA GLY A 158 8.25 15.11 -0.52
C GLY A 158 7.70 15.26 0.90
N LEU A 159 8.12 14.41 1.85
CA LEU A 159 7.75 14.53 3.27
C LEU A 159 8.25 15.85 3.88
N TYR A 160 9.48 16.27 3.55
CA TYR A 160 10.02 17.55 4.01
C TYR A 160 9.18 18.75 3.53
N ARG A 161 8.69 18.71 2.28
CA ARG A 161 7.77 19.74 1.75
C ARG A 161 6.44 19.72 2.48
N LEU A 162 5.78 18.56 2.58
CA LEU A 162 4.46 18.40 3.22
C LEU A 162 4.47 18.85 4.69
N ARG A 163 5.58 18.61 5.41
CA ARG A 163 5.75 19.02 6.82
C ARG A 163 5.70 20.55 7.03
N ARG A 164 5.85 21.34 5.98
CA ARG A 164 5.74 22.80 6.09
C ARG A 164 4.32 23.28 6.38
N ARG A 165 3.32 22.41 6.11
CA ARG A 165 1.89 22.73 6.29
C ARG A 165 1.16 21.76 7.20
N PHE A 166 1.55 20.50 7.23
CA PHE A 166 0.81 19.44 7.89
C PHE A 166 1.61 18.83 9.04
N LEU A 167 0.90 18.32 10.05
CA LEU A 167 1.46 17.33 10.97
C LEU A 167 1.62 16.02 10.22
N LEU A 168 2.77 15.37 10.37
CA LEU A 168 3.07 14.11 9.68
C LEU A 168 3.30 12.99 10.70
N ALA A 169 2.63 11.86 10.51
CA ALA A 169 2.85 10.66 11.29
C ALA A 169 2.71 9.40 10.43
N PRO A 170 3.46 8.31 10.68
CA PRO A 170 3.11 7.02 10.14
C PRO A 170 1.81 6.53 10.81
N CYS A 171 0.91 5.96 10.03
CA CYS A 171 -0.20 5.13 10.47
C CYS A 171 0.05 3.73 9.90
N SER A 172 0.98 3.03 10.52
CA SER A 172 1.54 1.77 10.03
C SER A 172 1.21 0.61 10.96
N ASN A 173 1.23 -0.60 10.41
CA ASN A 173 1.25 -1.82 11.22
C ASN A 173 2.61 -2.05 11.91
N GLY A 174 3.66 -1.33 11.50
CA GLY A 174 4.97 -1.36 12.14
C GLY A 174 4.92 -0.81 13.57
N ASN A 175 5.69 -1.43 14.46
CA ASN A 175 5.83 -0.95 15.84
C ASN A 175 6.70 0.32 15.91
N ILE A 176 6.60 1.02 17.03
CA ILE A 176 7.22 2.33 17.21
C ILE A 176 8.74 2.27 16.99
N SER A 177 9.45 1.29 17.56
CA SER A 177 10.91 1.18 17.39
C SER A 177 11.31 0.97 15.92
N LEU A 178 10.56 0.15 15.18
CA LEU A 178 10.77 -0.06 13.75
C LEU A 178 10.58 1.25 12.97
N MET A 179 9.52 2.01 13.24
CA MET A 179 9.28 3.30 12.60
C MET A 179 10.36 4.33 12.93
N VAL A 180 10.90 4.32 14.17
CA VAL A 180 12.03 5.18 14.57
C VAL A 180 13.26 4.85 13.75
N ASP A 181 13.61 3.57 13.62
CA ASP A 181 14.82 3.16 12.91
C ASP A 181 14.72 3.48 11.41
N LEU A 182 13.55 3.24 10.78
CA LEU A 182 13.30 3.64 9.39
C LEU A 182 13.40 5.16 9.21
N ALA A 183 12.84 5.93 10.14
CA ALA A 183 12.89 7.38 10.08
C ALA A 183 14.32 7.91 10.16
N ARG A 184 15.13 7.36 11.09
CA ARG A 184 16.56 7.71 11.24
C ARG A 184 17.39 7.34 10.03
N ARG A 185 17.16 6.14 9.47
CA ARG A 185 17.87 5.65 8.29
C ARG A 185 17.66 6.53 7.07
N ASN A 186 16.44 7.08 6.92
CA ASN A 186 15.99 7.78 5.72
C ASN A 186 15.87 9.31 5.90
N ASP A 187 16.37 9.87 7.02
CA ASP A 187 16.21 11.29 7.39
C ASP A 187 14.74 11.77 7.31
N ILE A 188 13.82 10.93 7.75
CA ILE A 188 12.39 11.27 7.85
C ILE A 188 12.12 11.83 9.23
N ARG A 189 11.36 12.94 9.28
CA ARG A 189 11.01 13.62 10.53
C ARG A 189 9.52 13.55 10.76
N TRP A 190 9.11 12.69 11.66
CA TRP A 190 7.73 12.57 12.12
C TRP A 190 7.44 13.54 13.26
N ASP A 191 6.19 14.04 13.33
CA ASP A 191 5.70 14.81 14.48
C ASP A 191 5.22 13.86 15.61
N ALA A 192 4.76 12.65 15.26
CA ALA A 192 4.50 11.53 16.15
C ALA A 192 4.72 10.21 15.40
N ILE A 193 4.82 9.10 16.14
CA ILE A 193 4.78 7.75 15.56
C ILE A 193 3.50 7.07 16.03
N LEU A 194 2.59 6.83 15.10
CA LEU A 194 1.24 6.33 15.36
C LEU A 194 1.01 5.00 14.60
N GLY A 195 -0.19 4.44 14.72
CA GLY A 195 -0.58 3.21 14.05
C GLY A 195 -0.85 2.06 15.03
N ALA A 196 -0.50 0.84 14.64
CA ALA A 196 -0.91 -0.39 15.31
C ALA A 196 -0.55 -0.46 16.79
N GLU A 197 0.67 -0.09 17.18
CA GLU A 197 1.13 -0.19 18.58
C GLU A 197 0.37 0.80 19.50
N VAL A 198 0.04 2.00 19.01
CA VAL A 198 -0.76 2.98 19.75
C VAL A 198 -2.21 2.53 19.84
N ALA A 199 -2.76 1.99 18.78
CA ALA A 199 -4.13 1.52 18.73
C ALA A 199 -4.35 0.19 19.48
N GLY A 200 -3.30 -0.62 19.66
CA GLY A 200 -3.41 -1.98 20.17
C GLY A 200 -4.13 -2.93 19.22
N ASP A 201 -4.09 -2.65 17.90
CA ASP A 201 -4.73 -3.44 16.85
C ASP A 201 -4.06 -3.14 15.50
N TYR A 202 -4.40 -3.91 14.47
CA TYR A 202 -3.83 -3.80 13.13
C TYR A 202 -4.81 -3.27 12.09
N LYS A 203 -4.30 -2.51 11.11
CA LYS A 203 -5.06 -2.18 9.90
C LYS A 203 -5.61 -3.48 9.26
N PRO A 204 -6.81 -3.44 8.68
CA PRO A 204 -7.67 -2.29 8.42
C PRO A 204 -8.71 -1.99 9.51
N LYS A 205 -8.48 -2.39 10.78
CA LYS A 205 -9.44 -2.11 11.86
C LYS A 205 -9.63 -0.59 12.05
N PRO A 206 -10.90 -0.09 12.17
CA PRO A 206 -11.23 1.32 12.32
C PRO A 206 -10.47 2.03 13.44
N ARG A 207 -10.24 1.33 14.55
CA ARG A 207 -9.53 1.84 15.72
C ARG A 207 -8.14 2.38 15.39
N VAL A 208 -7.43 1.78 14.41
CA VAL A 208 -6.06 2.19 14.06
C VAL A 208 -6.03 3.61 13.48
N TYR A 209 -6.98 3.92 12.62
CA TYR A 209 -7.10 5.25 12.00
C TYR A 209 -7.65 6.29 12.97
N LEU A 210 -8.67 5.93 13.75
CA LEU A 210 -9.29 6.82 14.74
C LEU A 210 -8.33 7.18 15.86
N ALA A 211 -7.56 6.21 16.39
CA ALA A 211 -6.53 6.48 17.39
C ALA A 211 -5.42 7.41 16.88
N ALA A 212 -5.10 7.37 15.59
CA ALA A 212 -4.15 8.31 15.00
C ALA A 212 -4.69 9.73 14.95
N ALA A 213 -5.96 9.93 14.60
CA ALA A 213 -6.61 11.25 14.63
C ALA A 213 -6.72 11.78 16.08
N GLU A 214 -7.16 10.93 17.00
CA GLU A 214 -7.28 11.26 18.42
C GLU A 214 -5.94 11.68 19.05
N ALA A 215 -4.84 11.00 18.68
CA ALA A 215 -3.51 11.33 19.18
C ALA A 215 -3.07 12.78 18.86
N PHE A 216 -3.59 13.35 17.78
CA PHE A 216 -3.40 14.76 17.43
C PHE A 216 -4.56 15.68 17.87
N SER A 217 -5.55 15.15 18.60
CA SER A 217 -6.76 15.89 18.99
C SER A 217 -7.50 16.47 17.77
N LEU A 218 -7.54 15.71 16.67
CA LEU A 218 -8.18 16.09 15.41
C LEU A 218 -9.42 15.20 15.17
N ALA A 219 -10.42 15.78 14.50
CA ALA A 219 -11.52 15.02 13.94
C ALA A 219 -11.05 14.26 12.68
N PRO A 220 -11.64 13.10 12.34
CA PRO A 220 -11.22 12.30 11.18
C PRO A 220 -11.16 13.09 9.87
N GLU A 221 -12.13 13.97 9.63
CA GLU A 221 -12.20 14.84 8.44
C GLU A 221 -11.13 15.94 8.39
N GLN A 222 -10.34 16.10 9.45
CA GLN A 222 -9.15 16.96 9.48
C GLN A 222 -7.87 16.19 9.19
N CYS A 223 -7.98 14.90 8.92
CA CYS A 223 -6.87 13.98 8.68
C CYS A 223 -6.98 13.34 7.30
N MET A 224 -5.84 13.05 6.68
CA MET A 224 -5.77 12.36 5.40
C MET A 224 -4.85 11.14 5.52
N MET A 225 -5.32 9.99 5.05
CA MET A 225 -4.49 8.79 4.87
C MET A 225 -3.83 8.83 3.50
N VAL A 226 -2.51 8.67 3.46
CA VAL A 226 -1.69 8.62 2.25
C VAL A 226 -1.12 7.20 2.12
N ALA A 227 -1.51 6.48 1.09
CA ALA A 227 -1.09 5.10 0.90
C ALA A 227 -1.03 4.71 -0.59
N ALA A 228 -0.22 3.69 -0.89
CA ALA A 228 -0.21 3.04 -2.20
C ALA A 228 -1.27 1.93 -2.31
N HIS A 229 -1.90 1.53 -1.21
CA HIS A 229 -2.80 0.38 -1.15
C HIS A 229 -4.25 0.81 -1.07
N SER A 230 -5.03 0.49 -2.10
CA SER A 230 -6.46 0.84 -2.18
C SER A 230 -7.30 0.29 -1.01
N GLY A 231 -6.92 -0.88 -0.46
CA GLY A 231 -7.60 -1.47 0.70
C GLY A 231 -7.45 -0.62 1.97
N ASP A 232 -6.26 -0.05 2.19
CA ASP A 232 -5.95 0.84 3.30
C ASP A 232 -6.74 2.16 3.19
N LEU A 233 -6.75 2.76 1.99
CA LEU A 233 -7.50 3.98 1.72
C LEU A 233 -9.01 3.79 1.88
N LYS A 234 -9.56 2.64 1.43
CA LYS A 234 -10.96 2.28 1.64
C LYS A 234 -11.32 2.24 3.13
N ALA A 235 -10.47 1.62 3.93
CA ALA A 235 -10.68 1.51 5.38
C ALA A 235 -10.59 2.88 6.07
N ALA A 236 -9.61 3.71 5.71
CA ALA A 236 -9.49 5.07 6.23
C ALA A 236 -10.70 5.95 5.87
N ALA A 237 -11.15 5.90 4.61
CA ALA A 237 -12.34 6.63 4.16
C ALA A 237 -13.61 6.19 4.92
N SER A 238 -13.73 4.90 5.26
CA SER A 238 -14.90 4.40 6.00
C SER A 238 -15.08 4.97 7.40
N VAL A 239 -14.03 5.56 7.97
CA VAL A 239 -14.07 6.22 9.28
C VAL A 239 -13.97 7.75 9.18
N GLY A 240 -14.10 8.30 7.98
CA GLY A 240 -14.19 9.73 7.74
C GLY A 240 -12.88 10.45 7.43
N LEU A 241 -11.76 9.74 7.28
CA LEU A 241 -10.52 10.36 6.83
C LEU A 241 -10.61 10.70 5.33
N HIS A 242 -9.95 11.77 4.94
CA HIS A 242 -9.57 12.00 3.55
C HIS A 242 -8.52 11.02 3.09
N THR A 243 -8.36 10.85 1.77
CA THR A 243 -7.49 9.84 1.20
C THR A 243 -6.67 10.34 0.03
N ALA A 244 -5.40 9.99 0.00
CA ALA A 244 -4.51 10.22 -1.14
C ALA A 244 -3.82 8.91 -1.53
N HIS A 245 -4.04 8.48 -2.77
CA HIS A 245 -3.30 7.38 -3.35
C HIS A 245 -1.99 7.90 -3.94
N VAL A 246 -0.88 7.25 -3.58
CA VAL A 246 0.43 7.50 -4.20
C VAL A 246 0.89 6.24 -4.93
N VAL A 247 1.42 6.41 -6.14
CA VAL A 247 1.85 5.29 -6.99
C VAL A 247 3.02 4.53 -6.35
N SER A 248 2.91 3.21 -6.27
CA SER A 248 3.98 2.28 -5.92
C SER A 248 4.09 1.18 -6.97
N ALA A 249 4.60 1.55 -8.15
CA ALA A 249 4.63 0.66 -9.32
C ALA A 249 5.49 -0.59 -9.11
N ASP A 250 6.56 -0.50 -8.33
CA ASP A 250 7.60 -1.53 -8.25
C ASP A 250 7.60 -2.30 -6.91
N GLU A 251 6.57 -2.15 -6.08
CA GLU A 251 6.52 -2.73 -4.73
C GLU A 251 6.82 -4.22 -4.68
N PHE A 252 6.21 -5.01 -5.57
CA PHE A 252 6.40 -6.47 -5.62
C PHE A 252 7.35 -6.89 -6.76
N GLY A 253 8.08 -5.95 -7.34
CA GLY A 253 8.92 -6.08 -8.51
C GLY A 253 8.47 -5.12 -9.61
N ARG A 254 9.24 -5.05 -10.69
CA ARG A 254 9.03 -4.06 -11.74
C ARG A 254 7.61 -4.08 -12.33
N ASN A 255 6.88 -2.98 -12.19
CA ASN A 255 5.50 -2.77 -12.69
C ASN A 255 4.46 -3.77 -12.14
N THR A 256 4.59 -4.19 -10.87
CA THR A 256 3.67 -5.16 -10.23
C THR A 256 2.85 -4.58 -9.09
N GLY A 257 3.16 -3.35 -8.66
CA GLY A 257 2.42 -2.64 -7.60
C GLY A 257 1.21 -1.85 -8.13
N GLU A 258 0.53 -1.16 -7.24
CA GLU A 258 -0.61 -0.32 -7.61
C GLU A 258 -0.14 0.99 -8.27
N THR A 259 -0.59 1.21 -9.51
CA THR A 259 -0.30 2.42 -10.30
C THR A 259 -1.46 3.40 -10.35
N SER A 260 -2.63 2.98 -9.87
CA SER A 260 -3.85 3.81 -9.78
C SER A 260 -4.76 3.26 -8.69
N PRO A 261 -5.57 4.12 -8.03
CA PRO A 261 -6.49 3.67 -7.01
C PRO A 261 -7.60 2.78 -7.60
N LYS A 262 -7.97 1.73 -6.88
CA LYS A 262 -9.08 0.82 -7.17
C LYS A 262 -10.36 1.20 -6.41
N VAL A 263 -10.32 2.30 -5.68
CA VAL A 263 -11.40 2.85 -4.86
C VAL A 263 -11.47 4.36 -5.05
N PRO A 264 -12.60 5.02 -4.78
CA PRO A 264 -12.66 6.49 -4.77
C PRO A 264 -11.67 7.06 -3.75
N VAL A 265 -10.93 8.10 -4.15
CA VAL A 265 -9.97 8.83 -3.31
C VAL A 265 -10.09 10.32 -3.59
N ASP A 266 -9.66 11.17 -2.65
CA ASP A 266 -9.65 12.63 -2.84
C ASP A 266 -8.50 13.05 -3.76
N PHE A 267 -7.33 12.39 -3.64
CA PHE A 267 -6.17 12.61 -4.51
C PHE A 267 -5.64 11.29 -5.05
N ALA A 268 -5.21 11.32 -6.32
CA ALA A 268 -4.42 10.26 -6.94
C ALA A 268 -3.17 10.93 -7.54
N VAL A 269 -2.00 10.65 -6.94
CA VAL A 269 -0.75 11.31 -7.28
C VAL A 269 0.35 10.29 -7.59
N ARG A 270 1.32 10.70 -8.39
CA ARG A 270 2.46 9.84 -8.75
C ARG A 270 3.57 9.87 -7.71
N SER A 271 3.60 10.93 -6.87
CA SER A 271 4.64 11.12 -5.85
C SER A 271 4.13 12.03 -4.73
N LEU A 272 4.85 12.05 -3.61
CA LEU A 272 4.58 13.00 -2.51
C LEU A 272 4.87 14.45 -2.92
N ASP A 273 5.77 14.70 -3.87
CA ASP A 273 5.99 16.04 -4.43
C ASP A 273 4.74 16.52 -5.16
N GLU A 274 4.09 15.67 -5.95
CA GLU A 274 2.84 16.01 -6.63
C GLU A 274 1.71 16.30 -5.63
N LEU A 275 1.67 15.58 -4.50
CA LEU A 275 0.74 15.89 -3.40
C LEU A 275 1.06 17.26 -2.77
N ALA A 276 2.33 17.59 -2.57
CA ALA A 276 2.74 18.90 -2.06
C ALA A 276 2.39 20.03 -3.04
N ASP A 277 2.58 19.81 -4.36
CA ASP A 277 2.19 20.74 -5.40
C ASP A 277 0.68 21.05 -5.38
N ALA A 278 -0.16 20.03 -5.13
CA ALA A 278 -1.62 20.20 -5.01
C ALA A 278 -2.02 21.14 -3.86
N TYR A 279 -1.16 21.33 -2.89
CA TYR A 279 -1.34 22.27 -1.76
C TYR A 279 -0.50 23.56 -1.90
N ALA A 280 0.16 23.76 -3.03
CA ALA A 280 1.03 24.91 -3.31
C ALA A 280 2.19 25.08 -2.29
N ILE A 281 2.81 23.96 -1.87
CA ILE A 281 3.92 23.93 -0.89
C ILE A 281 5.25 23.58 -1.56
#